data_021579fcce203dea81835a3c07022358
#
_entry.id   021579fcce203dea81835a3c07022358
#
_cell.length_a   1.000
_cell.length_b   1.000
_cell.length_c   1.000
_cell.angle_alpha   90.00
_cell.angle_beta   90.00
_cell.angle_gamma   90.00
#
_symmetry.space_group_name_H-M   'P 1'
#
loop_
_entity.id
_entity.type
_entity.pdbx_description
1 polymer ?
#
loop_
_entity_poly.entity_id
_entity_poly.type
_entity_poly.pdbx_seq_one_letter_code
_entity_poly.pdbx_strand_id
1 'polypeptide(L)' 'GEDEIIKIIDEIIKNNSKQHEQYIQGKEKLFGFFVGQVMKETKGSADPKKGNELLSKKLKQ' A
#
# COMPACT_ATOMS: atom_id res chain seq x y z
N GLY A 1 3.81 4.21 -14.67
CA GLY A 1 2.42 4.68 -14.64
C GLY A 1 1.66 4.11 -13.47
N GLU A 2 0.36 4.41 -13.39
CA GLU A 2 -0.50 3.93 -12.31
C GLU A 2 -0.55 2.40 -12.25
N ASP A 3 -0.53 1.75 -13.39
CA ASP A 3 -0.60 0.29 -13.43
C ASP A 3 0.57 -0.36 -12.70
N GLU A 4 1.73 0.23 -12.82
CA GLU A 4 2.92 -0.27 -12.12
C GLU A 4 2.78 -0.10 -10.62
N ILE A 5 2.24 1.03 -10.19
CA ILE A 5 2.04 1.30 -8.76
C ILE A 5 1.01 0.34 -8.20
N ILE A 6 -0.08 0.12 -8.91
CA ILE A 6 -1.13 -0.81 -8.49
C ILE A 6 -0.56 -2.23 -8.34
N LYS A 7 0.26 -2.63 -9.30
CA LYS A 7 0.89 -3.94 -9.27
C LYS A 7 1.79 -4.09 -8.04
N ILE A 8 2.57 -3.06 -7.75
CA ILE A 8 3.44 -3.06 -6.57
C ILE A 8 2.61 -3.14 -5.29
N ILE A 9 1.53 -2.37 -5.21
CA ILE A 9 0.64 -2.39 -4.06
C ILE A 9 0.03 -3.78 -3.86
N ASP A 10 -0.45 -4.40 -4.94
CA ASP A 10 -1.04 -5.73 -4.87
C ASP A 10 -0.03 -6.75 -4.35
N GLU A 11 1.22 -6.67 -4.81
CA GLU A 11 2.28 -7.56 -4.33
C GLU A 11 2.56 -7.34 -2.84
N ILE A 12 2.60 -6.08 -2.41
CA ILE A 12 2.87 -5.74 -1.01
C ILE A 12 1.75 -6.29 -0.13
N ILE A 13 0.51 -6.10 -0.53
CA ILE A 13 -0.64 -6.59 0.23
C ILE A 13 -0.61 -8.12 0.31
N LYS A 14 -0.32 -8.77 -0.80
CA LYS A 14 -0.23 -10.22 -0.86
C LYS A 14 0.84 -10.76 0.08
N ASN A 15 2.00 -10.10 0.09
CA ASN A 15 3.13 -10.53 0.92
C ASN A 15 2.99 -10.14 2.39
N ASN A 16 2.01 -9.30 2.71
CA ASN A 16 1.76 -8.83 4.07
C ASN A 16 0.28 -8.97 4.41
N SER A 17 -0.29 -10.11 4.05
CA SER A 17 -1.72 -10.36 4.22
C SER A 17 -2.19 -10.26 5.67
N LYS A 18 -1.34 -10.64 6.61
CA LYS A 18 -1.66 -10.55 8.03
C LYS A 18 -1.83 -9.09 8.47
N GLN A 19 -0.91 -8.23 8.05
CA GLN A 19 -0.99 -6.80 8.33
C GLN A 19 -2.20 -6.18 7.64
N HIS A 20 -2.51 -6.61 6.42
CA HIS A 20 -3.68 -6.14 5.70
C HIS A 20 -4.96 -6.48 6.47
N GLU A 21 -5.04 -7.71 6.96
CA GLU A 21 -6.18 -8.16 7.77
C GLU A 21 -6.31 -7.32 9.04
N GLN A 22 -5.21 -7.06 9.73
CA GLN A 22 -5.21 -6.23 10.92
C GLN A 22 -5.64 -4.79 10.62
N TYR A 23 -5.23 -4.26 9.48
CA TYR A 23 -5.65 -2.93 9.07
C TYR A 23 -7.17 -2.88 8.89
N ILE A 24 -7.73 -3.88 8.22
CA ILE A 24 -9.19 -3.98 8.01
C ILE A 24 -9.91 -4.07 9.35
N GLN A 25 -9.31 -4.73 10.33
CA GLN A 25 -9.88 -4.88 11.67
C GLN A 25 -9.82 -3.60 12.51
N GLY A 26 -9.20 -2.55 11.99
CA GLY A 26 -9.19 -1.26 12.65
C GLY A 26 -7.83 -0.71 13.03
N LYS A 27 -6.75 -1.41 12.76
CA LYS A 27 -5.40 -0.93 13.07
C LYS A 27 -4.92 0.05 12.01
N GLU A 28 -5.42 1.28 12.09
CA GLU A 28 -5.14 2.32 11.11
C GLU A 28 -3.67 2.69 11.01
N LYS A 29 -2.90 2.48 12.07
CA LYS A 29 -1.46 2.76 12.08
C LYS A 29 -0.71 1.95 11.02
N LEU A 30 -1.28 0.82 10.61
CA LEU A 30 -0.67 -0.01 9.58
C LEU A 30 -0.69 0.65 8.20
N PHE A 31 -1.50 1.69 8.02
CA PHE A 31 -1.45 2.47 6.78
C PHE A 31 -0.04 3.03 6.54
N GLY A 32 0.58 3.56 7.60
CA GLY A 32 1.96 4.04 7.52
C GLY A 32 2.95 2.96 7.15
N PHE A 33 2.75 1.75 7.68
CA PHE A 33 3.57 0.60 7.32
C PHE A 33 3.50 0.34 5.81
N PHE A 34 2.29 0.32 5.25
CA PHE A 34 2.12 0.07 3.83
C PHE A 34 2.67 1.21 2.97
N VAL A 35 2.49 2.45 3.41
CA VAL A 35 3.08 3.61 2.72
C VAL A 35 4.60 3.45 2.64
N GLY A 36 5.22 3.07 3.74
CA GLY A 36 6.66 2.83 3.77
C GLY A 36 7.10 1.74 2.82
N GLN A 37 6.32 0.66 2.73
CA GLN A 37 6.62 -0.44 1.81
C GLN A 37 6.53 0.02 0.36
N VAL A 38 5.51 0.79 0.01
CA VAL A 38 5.34 1.33 -1.34
C VAL A 38 6.51 2.23 -1.70
N MET A 39 6.89 3.13 -0.80
CA MET A 39 8.02 4.03 -1.03
C MET A 39 9.31 3.26 -1.25
N LYS A 40 9.53 2.21 -0.47
CA LYS A 40 10.70 1.35 -0.59
C LYS A 40 10.73 0.65 -1.95
N GLU A 41 9.62 0.06 -2.35
CA GLU A 41 9.54 -0.68 -3.61
C GLU A 41 9.62 0.21 -4.84
N THR A 42 9.10 1.43 -4.76
CA THR A 42 9.16 2.38 -5.86
C THR A 42 10.44 3.22 -5.82
N LYS A 43 11.23 3.08 -4.76
CA LYS A 43 12.48 3.85 -4.55
C LYS A 43 12.22 5.36 -4.59
N GLY A 44 11.05 5.75 -4.12
CA GLY A 44 10.67 7.16 -4.07
C GLY A 44 10.28 7.76 -5.40
N SER A 45 10.14 6.94 -6.45
CA SER A 45 9.79 7.45 -7.78
C SER A 45 8.29 7.67 -7.96
N ALA A 46 7.47 7.11 -7.08
CA ALA A 46 6.02 7.30 -7.16
C ALA A 46 5.61 8.62 -6.50
N ASP A 47 4.61 9.28 -7.08
CA ASP A 47 4.01 10.44 -6.47
C ASP A 47 3.35 10.01 -5.15
N PRO A 48 3.79 10.54 -3.99
CA PRO A 48 3.24 10.11 -2.70
C PRO A 48 1.73 10.27 -2.59
N LYS A 49 1.21 11.36 -3.12
CA LYS A 49 -0.24 11.61 -3.07
C LYS A 49 -1.01 10.56 -3.84
N LYS A 50 -0.56 10.29 -5.06
CA LYS A 50 -1.21 9.30 -5.93
C LYS A 50 -1.05 7.90 -5.34
N GLY A 51 0.13 7.58 -4.87
CA GLY A 51 0.40 6.30 -4.24
C GLY A 51 -0.49 6.06 -3.03
N ASN A 52 -0.66 7.08 -2.20
CA ASN A 52 -1.51 6.96 -1.01
C ASN A 52 -2.97 6.78 -1.37
N GLU A 53 -3.46 7.46 -2.42
CA GLU A 53 -4.84 7.29 -2.88
C GLU A 53 -5.08 5.87 -3.35
N LEU A 54 -4.19 5.34 -4.18
CA LEU A 54 -4.32 3.99 -4.71
C LEU A 54 -4.21 2.95 -3.60
N LEU A 55 -3.27 3.17 -2.68
CA LEU A 55 -3.08 2.27 -1.54
C LEU A 55 -4.33 2.21 -0.67
N SER A 56 -4.91 3.37 -0.37
CA SER A 56 -6.11 3.44 0.45
C SER A 56 -7.26 2.65 -0.19
N LYS A 57 -7.44 2.79 -1.50
CA LYS A 57 -8.49 2.06 -2.21
C LYS A 57 -8.24 0.55 -2.16
N LYS A 58 -7.01 0.14 -2.38
CA LYS A 58 -6.68 -1.29 -2.39
C LYS A 58 -6.79 -1.93 -1.02
N LEU A 59 -6.39 -1.23 0.03
CA LEU A 59 -6.46 -1.76 1.38
C LEU A 59 -7.90 -1.97 1.85
N LYS A 60 -8.84 -1.24 1.29
CA LYS A 60 -10.26 -1.34 1.65
C LYS A 60 -11.02 -2.41 0.89
N GLN A 61 -10.37 -3.06 -0.03
CA GLN A 61 -11.01 -4.13 -0.80
C GLN A 61 -11.01 -5.47 -0.08
#